data_b7981c218d2bc6c85ff578af32901250
#
_entry.id   b7981c218d2bc6c85ff578af32901250
#
_cell.length_a   1.000
_cell.length_b   1.000
_cell.length_c   1.000
_cell.angle_alpha   90.00
_cell.angle_beta   90.00
_cell.angle_gamma   90.00
#
_symmetry.space_group_name_H-M   'P 1'
#
loop_
_entity.id
_entity.type
_entity.pdbx_description
1 polymer ?
#
loop_
_entity_poly.entity_id
_entity_poly.type
_entity_poly.pdbx_seq_one_letter_code
_entity_poly.pdbx_strand_id
1 'polypeptide(L)'
;MARSDWKRPTTFPLSPGHRRIRLLLSYDGSGFSGWQRQKTERSVQEEIEKALFKMIGEHVRVQGSGRTDARVHALGQVAHFDIVNQRVPAEAFAIALNQRLPHEVRIIESSQVTDQFHARFTSICREYRYFVKEYAHYTPFDRGRVCRVKRFPPIDLLNAYAAYIVGTHDFTTFAAAADQSESKVRDIYTSHFSFEESQWGGRLLMYTVQGNAFLMHQVRSMVGTMLQLGEDLEPPEEFGRRLEARDRFRAGKTAPPDGLFLYRIDYDDPQ
;
A
#
# COMPACT_ATOMS: atom_id res chain seq x y z
N MET A 1 -4.55 -2.93 26.44
CA MET A 1 -3.29 -2.20 26.72
C MET A 1 -2.13 -3.09 26.37
N ALA A 2 -1.44 -2.84 25.29
CA ALA A 2 -0.05 -3.21 25.05
C ALA A 2 0.39 -2.43 23.80
N ARG A 3 0.76 -1.16 23.97
CA ARG A 3 1.66 -0.52 23.03
C ARG A 3 2.91 -1.38 23.03
N SER A 4 3.26 -1.94 21.89
CA SER A 4 4.56 -2.61 21.75
C SER A 4 5.63 -1.62 22.18
N ASP A 5 6.47 -1.97 23.15
CA ASP A 5 7.60 -1.16 23.64
C ASP A 5 8.70 -0.95 22.58
N TRP A 6 8.41 -1.20 21.33
CA TRP A 6 9.31 -0.96 20.23
C TRP A 6 9.47 0.56 20.02
N LYS A 7 10.55 1.09 20.59
CA LYS A 7 10.95 2.48 20.36
C LYS A 7 11.49 2.59 18.93
N ARG A 8 10.78 3.34 18.08
CA ARG A 8 11.29 3.65 16.74
C ARG A 8 12.66 4.30 16.86
N PRO A 9 13.67 3.87 16.10
CA PRO A 9 14.92 4.60 16.01
C PRO A 9 14.62 6.05 15.57
N THR A 10 15.28 7.01 16.19
CA THR A 10 15.14 8.44 15.85
C THR A 10 16.11 8.87 14.77
N THR A 11 17.15 8.08 14.52
CA THR A 11 18.16 8.34 13.50
C THR A 11 18.45 7.05 12.73
N PHE A 12 18.75 7.22 11.44
CA PHE A 12 19.14 6.15 10.52
C PHE A 12 20.46 6.57 9.87
N PRO A 13 21.60 6.40 10.57
CA PRO A 13 22.87 7.01 10.22
C PRO A 13 23.29 6.66 8.80
N LEU A 14 23.80 7.66 8.09
CA LEU A 14 24.41 7.53 6.79
C LEU A 14 25.87 7.07 6.93
N SER A 15 26.34 6.27 5.99
CA SER A 15 27.78 6.00 5.87
C SER A 15 28.52 7.30 5.52
N PRO A 16 29.79 7.46 5.96
CA PRO A 16 30.57 8.66 5.62
C PRO A 16 30.56 8.98 4.13
N GLY A 17 30.31 10.24 3.79
CA GLY A 17 30.24 10.71 2.41
C GLY A 17 28.94 10.39 1.66
N HIS A 18 28.01 9.63 2.25
CA HIS A 18 26.71 9.34 1.64
C HIS A 18 25.71 10.46 1.90
N ARG A 19 24.75 10.58 0.99
CA ARG A 19 23.52 11.38 1.16
C ARG A 19 22.31 10.51 0.88
N ARG A 20 21.18 10.83 1.49
CA ARG A 20 19.91 10.12 1.33
C ARG A 20 19.00 10.84 0.37
N ILE A 21 18.52 10.13 -0.64
CA ILE A 21 17.56 10.60 -1.62
C ILE A 21 16.22 9.92 -1.36
N ARG A 22 15.18 10.72 -1.14
CA ARG A 22 13.78 10.29 -1.07
C ARG A 22 13.18 10.31 -2.47
N LEU A 23 12.36 9.33 -2.78
CA LEU A 23 11.56 9.24 -3.99
C LEU A 23 10.08 9.13 -3.61
N LEU A 24 9.24 9.98 -4.23
CA LEU A 24 7.80 9.75 -4.35
C LEU A 24 7.55 9.12 -5.72
N LEU A 25 6.80 8.02 -5.77
CA LEU A 25 6.60 7.29 -7.01
C LEU A 25 5.23 6.63 -7.12
N SER A 26 4.81 6.41 -8.37
CA SER A 26 3.61 5.65 -8.72
C SER A 26 3.98 4.47 -9.62
N TYR A 27 3.15 3.41 -9.58
CA TYR A 27 3.28 2.27 -10.49
C TYR A 27 1.96 1.54 -10.74
N ASP A 28 1.81 1.06 -11.97
CA ASP A 28 0.86 0.02 -12.33
C ASP A 28 1.44 -1.34 -11.94
N GLY A 29 0.88 -1.96 -10.91
CA GLY A 29 1.38 -3.22 -10.36
C GLY A 29 1.09 -4.45 -11.21
N SER A 30 0.24 -4.34 -12.24
CA SER A 30 -0.31 -5.48 -13.00
C SER A 30 0.76 -6.44 -13.56
N GLY A 31 1.92 -5.90 -13.94
CA GLY A 31 3.05 -6.65 -14.48
C GLY A 31 4.15 -7.02 -13.48
N PHE A 32 3.90 -6.83 -12.18
CA PHE A 32 4.90 -7.05 -11.13
C PHE A 32 4.46 -8.07 -10.10
N SER A 33 5.41 -8.83 -9.59
CA SER A 33 5.25 -9.73 -8.44
C SER A 33 5.33 -8.98 -7.10
N GLY A 34 4.93 -7.70 -7.10
CA GLY A 34 4.90 -6.80 -5.97
C GLY A 34 6.09 -5.84 -5.91
N TRP A 35 6.18 -5.16 -4.78
CA TRP A 35 7.26 -4.19 -4.53
C TRP A 35 8.63 -4.86 -4.36
N GLN A 36 8.71 -5.85 -3.47
CA GLN A 36 9.97 -6.38 -2.96
C GLN A 36 10.71 -7.22 -4.01
N ARG A 37 12.01 -6.93 -4.20
CA ARG A 37 12.90 -7.74 -5.04
C ARG A 37 12.87 -9.22 -4.65
N GLN A 38 12.74 -10.08 -5.62
CA GLN A 38 12.73 -11.54 -5.53
C GLN A 38 13.81 -12.14 -6.44
N LYS A 39 14.06 -13.44 -6.30
CA LYS A 39 15.15 -14.09 -7.04
C LYS A 39 14.86 -14.21 -8.55
N THR A 40 13.63 -14.49 -8.91
CA THR A 40 13.22 -14.86 -10.29
C THR A 40 12.14 -13.95 -10.87
N GLU A 41 11.39 -13.25 -10.02
CA GLU A 41 10.20 -12.51 -10.44
C GLU A 41 10.48 -11.01 -10.56
N ARG A 42 9.89 -10.37 -11.56
CA ARG A 42 9.98 -8.92 -11.79
C ARG A 42 9.33 -8.15 -10.66
N SER A 43 10.03 -7.19 -10.07
CA SER A 43 9.54 -6.36 -8.97
C SER A 43 9.83 -4.88 -9.20
N VAL A 44 9.02 -4.01 -8.58
CA VAL A 44 9.19 -2.55 -8.72
C VAL A 44 10.53 -2.09 -8.16
N GLN A 45 10.92 -2.60 -7.00
CA GLN A 45 12.20 -2.29 -6.36
C GLN A 45 13.39 -2.60 -7.30
N GLU A 46 13.38 -3.75 -7.93
CA GLU A 46 14.46 -4.19 -8.85
C GLU A 46 14.57 -3.28 -10.07
N GLU A 47 13.43 -2.85 -10.67
CA GLU A 47 13.47 -1.94 -11.83
C GLU A 47 14.08 -0.58 -11.46
N ILE A 48 13.78 -0.07 -10.26
CA ILE A 48 14.39 1.19 -9.77
C ILE A 48 15.90 0.98 -9.52
N GLU A 49 16.30 -0.11 -8.89
CA GLU A 49 17.71 -0.44 -8.64
C GLU A 49 18.49 -0.60 -9.94
N LYS A 50 17.92 -1.26 -10.97
CA LYS A 50 18.51 -1.37 -12.32
C LYS A 50 18.64 0.00 -13.01
N ALA A 51 17.63 0.87 -12.88
CA ALA A 51 17.67 2.20 -13.46
C ALA A 51 18.74 3.08 -12.78
N LEU A 52 18.86 2.99 -11.44
CA LEU A 52 19.93 3.64 -10.69
C LEU A 52 21.30 3.16 -11.13
N PHE A 53 21.52 1.85 -11.24
CA PHE A 53 22.79 1.29 -11.71
C PHE A 53 23.17 1.80 -13.09
N LYS A 54 22.23 1.83 -14.04
CA LYS A 54 22.47 2.38 -15.40
C LYS A 54 22.79 3.87 -15.39
N MET A 55 22.33 4.62 -14.37
CA MET A 55 22.51 6.06 -14.26
C MET A 55 23.83 6.44 -13.61
N ILE A 56 24.19 5.78 -12.51
CA ILE A 56 25.33 6.19 -11.65
C ILE A 56 26.46 5.16 -11.58
N GLY A 57 26.28 3.95 -12.14
CA GLY A 57 27.29 2.88 -12.13
C GLY A 57 27.46 2.16 -10.78
N GLU A 58 26.62 2.46 -9.78
CA GLU A 58 26.70 1.91 -8.44
C GLU A 58 25.49 1.03 -8.14
N HIS A 59 25.71 -0.11 -7.45
CA HIS A 59 24.63 -0.91 -6.91
C HIS A 59 24.07 -0.29 -5.63
N VAL A 60 22.88 0.27 -5.74
CA VAL A 60 22.20 0.98 -4.65
C VAL A 60 20.99 0.18 -4.22
N ARG A 61 20.81 -0.01 -2.91
CA ARG A 61 19.62 -0.64 -2.36
C ARG A 61 18.53 0.38 -2.11
N VAL A 62 17.38 0.19 -2.74
CA VAL A 62 16.19 1.01 -2.54
C VAL A 62 15.33 0.46 -1.42
N GLN A 63 14.94 1.28 -0.46
CA GLN A 63 14.08 0.90 0.67
C GLN A 63 12.72 1.60 0.53
N GLY A 64 11.66 0.81 0.34
CA GLY A 64 10.28 1.31 0.28
C GLY A 64 9.63 1.46 1.65
N SER A 65 8.62 2.32 1.75
CA SER A 65 7.83 2.51 2.97
C SER A 65 6.96 1.30 3.30
N GLY A 66 6.29 0.75 2.30
CA GLY A 66 5.44 -0.43 2.44
C GLY A 66 5.70 -1.43 1.32
N ARG A 67 5.56 -2.72 1.63
CA ARG A 67 5.51 -3.75 0.59
C ARG A 67 4.09 -3.80 0.05
N THR A 68 3.95 -3.83 -1.26
CA THR A 68 2.69 -4.16 -1.92
C THR A 68 2.78 -5.58 -2.47
N ASP A 69 1.65 -6.29 -2.44
CA ASP A 69 1.56 -7.66 -2.98
C ASP A 69 1.69 -7.65 -4.51
N ALA A 70 1.83 -8.83 -5.10
CA ALA A 70 1.78 -9.01 -6.55
C ALA A 70 0.49 -8.37 -7.11
N ARG A 71 0.64 -7.59 -8.20
CA ARG A 71 -0.39 -6.89 -8.95
C ARG A 71 -1.08 -5.74 -8.20
N VAL A 72 -0.66 -5.40 -7.00
CA VAL A 72 -1.14 -4.22 -6.25
C VAL A 72 -0.45 -2.97 -6.76
N HIS A 73 -1.21 -1.90 -6.94
CA HIS A 73 -0.76 -0.62 -7.50
C HIS A 73 -0.30 0.34 -6.41
N ALA A 74 0.34 1.42 -6.81
CA ALA A 74 0.58 2.58 -5.96
C ALA A 74 0.46 3.88 -6.74
N LEU A 75 -0.17 4.88 -6.11
CA LEU A 75 -0.18 6.28 -6.56
C LEU A 75 0.79 7.14 -5.76
N GLY A 76 1.13 6.72 -4.53
CA GLY A 76 1.95 7.49 -3.61
C GLY A 76 2.90 6.62 -2.78
N GLN A 77 3.61 5.65 -3.39
CA GLN A 77 4.69 4.95 -2.71
C GLN A 77 5.84 5.90 -2.43
N VAL A 78 6.47 5.74 -1.28
CA VAL A 78 7.70 6.46 -0.92
C VAL A 78 8.83 5.48 -0.72
N ALA A 79 9.99 5.80 -1.28
CA ALA A 79 11.21 5.03 -1.12
C ALA A 79 12.39 5.96 -0.83
N HIS A 80 13.50 5.40 -0.35
CA HIS A 80 14.77 6.12 -0.27
C HIS A 80 15.93 5.20 -0.60
N PHE A 81 17.05 5.83 -0.90
CA PHE A 81 18.34 5.18 -1.08
C PHE A 81 19.48 6.12 -0.66
N ASP A 82 20.61 5.53 -0.31
CA ASP A 82 21.81 6.26 0.11
C ASP A 82 22.88 6.10 -0.97
N ILE A 83 23.54 7.20 -1.37
CA ILE A 83 24.58 7.24 -2.40
C ILE A 83 25.74 8.16 -2.04
N VAL A 84 26.92 7.85 -2.60
CA VAL A 84 28.12 8.71 -2.50
C VAL A 84 28.11 9.81 -3.56
N ASN A 85 27.46 9.59 -4.71
CA ASN A 85 27.45 10.54 -5.82
C ASN A 85 26.88 11.90 -5.44
N GLN A 86 27.73 12.94 -5.47
CA GLN A 86 27.36 14.33 -5.17
C GLN A 86 27.11 15.17 -6.42
N ARG A 87 27.35 14.63 -7.63
CA ARG A 87 27.31 15.40 -8.89
C ARG A 87 25.89 15.60 -9.41
N VAL A 88 24.99 14.66 -9.13
CA VAL A 88 23.59 14.71 -9.60
C VAL A 88 22.75 15.46 -8.55
N PRO A 89 22.11 16.60 -8.86
CA PRO A 89 21.15 17.22 -7.95
C PRO A 89 20.06 16.27 -7.51
N ALA A 90 19.60 16.37 -6.27
CA ALA A 90 18.61 15.44 -5.72
C ALA A 90 17.30 15.42 -6.53
N GLU A 91 16.88 16.60 -6.99
CA GLU A 91 15.64 16.81 -7.78
C GLU A 91 15.76 16.23 -9.20
N ALA A 92 16.98 16.11 -9.73
CA ALA A 92 17.23 15.59 -11.07
C ALA A 92 17.05 14.05 -11.15
N PHE A 93 17.06 13.33 -10.01
CA PHE A 93 16.84 11.88 -10.03
C PHE A 93 15.49 11.49 -10.61
N ALA A 94 14.42 12.25 -10.34
CA ALA A 94 13.10 11.96 -10.89
C ALA A 94 13.12 11.95 -12.43
N ILE A 95 13.67 12.98 -13.05
CA ILE A 95 13.76 13.09 -14.51
C ILE A 95 14.66 12.00 -15.08
N ALA A 96 15.86 11.82 -14.51
CA ALA A 96 16.86 10.91 -15.02
C ALA A 96 16.45 9.43 -14.89
N LEU A 97 15.77 9.05 -13.80
CA LEU A 97 15.23 7.71 -13.60
C LEU A 97 14.08 7.43 -14.57
N ASN A 98 13.17 8.38 -14.78
CA ASN A 98 12.02 8.21 -15.68
C ASN A 98 12.41 7.97 -17.15
N GLN A 99 13.62 8.36 -17.56
CA GLN A 99 14.16 8.03 -18.89
C GLN A 99 14.61 6.56 -19.02
N ARG A 100 14.77 5.84 -17.90
CA ARG A 100 15.33 4.49 -17.82
C ARG A 100 14.35 3.45 -17.26
N LEU A 101 13.33 3.93 -16.56
CA LEU A 101 12.27 3.09 -15.99
C LEU A 101 11.29 2.63 -17.06
N PRO A 102 10.68 1.47 -16.91
CA PRO A 102 9.56 1.05 -17.74
C PRO A 102 8.36 1.96 -17.53
N HIS A 103 7.44 1.99 -18.51
CA HIS A 103 6.30 2.91 -18.49
C HIS A 103 5.34 2.69 -17.30
N GLU A 104 5.35 1.51 -16.72
CA GLU A 104 4.54 1.15 -15.56
C GLU A 104 5.03 1.75 -14.24
N VAL A 105 6.26 2.30 -14.20
CA VAL A 105 6.83 2.93 -12.99
C VAL A 105 7.22 4.37 -13.29
N ARG A 106 6.82 5.31 -12.42
CA ARG A 106 7.17 6.74 -12.54
C ARG A 106 7.58 7.31 -11.20
N ILE A 107 8.71 7.97 -11.19
CA ILE A 107 9.13 8.84 -10.09
C ILE A 107 8.44 10.19 -10.28
N ILE A 108 7.66 10.59 -9.29
CA ILE A 108 6.91 11.86 -9.29
C ILE A 108 7.82 12.98 -8.81
N GLU A 109 8.57 12.71 -7.73
CA GLU A 109 9.42 13.66 -7.06
C GLU A 109 10.65 12.97 -6.48
N SER A 110 11.77 13.68 -6.45
CA SER A 110 12.97 13.26 -5.73
C SER A 110 13.56 14.43 -4.97
N SER A 111 13.99 14.20 -3.73
CA SER A 111 14.55 15.22 -2.85
C SER A 111 15.64 14.64 -1.95
N GLN A 112 16.57 15.47 -1.49
CA GLN A 112 17.51 15.07 -0.46
C GLN A 112 16.85 15.22 0.91
N VAL A 113 17.08 14.24 1.78
CA VAL A 113 16.57 14.23 3.15
C VAL A 113 17.68 13.91 4.15
N THR A 114 17.44 14.19 5.43
CA THR A 114 18.40 13.95 6.52
C THR A 114 18.46 12.47 6.90
N ASP A 115 19.40 12.12 7.77
CA ASP A 115 19.52 10.79 8.41
C ASP A 115 18.39 10.46 9.40
N GLN A 116 17.56 11.44 9.73
CA GLN A 116 16.34 11.23 10.51
C GLN A 116 15.22 10.60 9.69
N PHE A 117 15.25 10.75 8.37
CA PHE A 117 14.24 10.18 7.49
C PHE A 117 14.53 8.70 7.18
N HIS A 118 13.50 7.88 7.31
CA HIS A 118 13.49 6.51 6.81
C HIS A 118 12.11 6.18 6.23
N ALA A 119 12.03 5.85 4.94
CA ALA A 119 10.76 5.64 4.24
C ALA A 119 9.78 4.70 4.98
N ARG A 120 10.27 3.66 5.66
CA ARG A 120 9.42 2.70 6.38
C ARG A 120 9.15 3.10 7.83
N PHE A 121 10.16 3.56 8.55
CA PHE A 121 10.09 3.66 10.02
C PHE A 121 9.63 5.02 10.51
N THR A 122 9.80 6.09 9.73
CA THR A 122 9.33 7.43 10.09
C THR A 122 7.94 7.77 9.54
N SER A 123 7.34 6.88 8.74
CA SER A 123 5.96 7.07 8.29
C SER A 123 4.97 6.97 9.45
N ILE A 124 4.00 7.90 9.48
CA ILE A 124 2.97 8.00 10.52
C ILE A 124 1.63 7.45 10.06
N CYS A 125 1.33 7.55 8.77
CA CYS A 125 0.08 7.08 8.19
C CYS A 125 0.30 6.48 6.80
N ARG A 126 -0.46 5.46 6.48
CA ARG A 126 -0.59 4.90 5.13
C ARG A 126 -2.05 4.88 4.76
N GLU A 127 -2.39 5.40 3.60
CA GLU A 127 -3.72 5.35 3.01
C GLU A 127 -3.75 4.34 1.87
N TYR A 128 -4.70 3.42 1.95
CA TYR A 128 -5.04 2.53 0.85
C TYR A 128 -6.43 2.83 0.34
N ARG A 129 -6.61 2.71 -0.97
CA ARG A 129 -7.91 2.74 -1.62
C ARG A 129 -8.15 1.44 -2.37
N TYR A 130 -9.37 0.94 -2.30
CA TYR A 130 -9.77 -0.27 -3.01
C TYR A 130 -11.00 0.03 -3.87
N PHE A 131 -10.87 -0.18 -5.18
CA PHE A 131 -11.91 0.14 -6.14
C PHE A 131 -12.68 -1.09 -6.58
N VAL A 132 -14.00 -0.99 -6.54
CA VAL A 132 -14.94 -2.04 -6.94
C VAL A 132 -15.89 -1.50 -8.01
N LYS A 133 -16.20 -2.30 -9.01
CA LYS A 133 -17.13 -1.96 -10.08
C LYS A 133 -18.10 -3.10 -10.38
N GLU A 134 -19.33 -2.77 -10.73
CA GLU A 134 -20.30 -3.76 -11.17
C GLU A 134 -19.96 -4.27 -12.57
N TYR A 135 -20.17 -5.57 -12.82
CA TYR A 135 -19.95 -6.17 -14.15
C TYR A 135 -20.69 -5.46 -15.28
N ALA A 136 -21.91 -4.99 -15.01
CA ALA A 136 -22.75 -4.31 -15.99
C ALA A 136 -22.14 -3.01 -16.53
N HIS A 137 -21.27 -2.37 -15.76
CA HIS A 137 -20.64 -1.09 -16.08
C HIS A 137 -19.12 -1.21 -16.34
N TYR A 138 -18.59 -2.44 -16.34
CA TYR A 138 -17.17 -2.68 -16.57
C TYR A 138 -16.77 -2.41 -18.01
N THR A 139 -15.65 -1.70 -18.19
CA THR A 139 -15.09 -1.36 -19.50
C THR A 139 -13.67 -1.92 -19.65
N PRO A 140 -13.11 -2.01 -20.87
CA PRO A 140 -11.71 -2.41 -21.05
C PRO A 140 -10.68 -1.53 -20.31
N PHE A 141 -11.01 -0.25 -20.05
CA PHE A 141 -10.13 0.69 -19.32
C PHE A 141 -10.08 0.42 -17.81
N ASP A 142 -11.03 -0.33 -17.28
CA ASP A 142 -11.05 -0.79 -15.89
C ASP A 142 -10.15 -2.02 -15.65
N ARG A 143 -9.66 -2.63 -16.73
CA ARG A 143 -8.88 -3.86 -16.67
C ARG A 143 -7.66 -3.72 -15.75
N GLY A 144 -7.56 -4.61 -14.78
CA GLY A 144 -6.46 -4.65 -13.82
C GLY A 144 -6.49 -3.52 -12.78
N ARG A 145 -7.56 -2.70 -12.70
CA ARG A 145 -7.65 -1.54 -11.80
C ARG A 145 -8.84 -1.56 -10.86
N VAL A 146 -9.75 -2.50 -11.03
CA VAL A 146 -10.95 -2.64 -10.18
C VAL A 146 -11.24 -4.10 -9.87
N CYS A 147 -11.80 -4.35 -8.70
CA CYS A 147 -12.47 -5.61 -8.38
C CYS A 147 -13.88 -5.58 -8.99
N ARG A 148 -14.32 -6.68 -9.59
CA ARG A 148 -15.64 -6.77 -10.21
C ARG A 148 -16.61 -7.52 -9.32
N VAL A 149 -17.80 -6.95 -9.12
CA VAL A 149 -18.91 -7.58 -8.40
C VAL A 149 -20.16 -7.64 -9.29
N LYS A 150 -21.09 -8.52 -8.95
CA LYS A 150 -22.37 -8.62 -9.69
C LYS A 150 -23.25 -7.40 -9.41
N ARG A 151 -23.32 -6.99 -8.14
CA ARG A 151 -24.05 -5.82 -7.65
C ARG A 151 -23.32 -5.29 -6.41
N PHE A 152 -23.36 -3.98 -6.21
CA PHE A 152 -22.86 -3.40 -4.96
C PHE A 152 -23.76 -3.82 -3.79
N PRO A 153 -23.17 -4.30 -2.67
CA PRO A 153 -23.92 -4.40 -1.42
C PRO A 153 -24.39 -3.00 -0.95
N PRO A 154 -25.41 -2.92 -0.08
CA PRO A 154 -25.85 -1.64 0.49
C PRO A 154 -24.68 -0.90 1.16
N ILE A 155 -24.45 0.36 0.76
CA ILE A 155 -23.28 1.13 1.23
C ILE A 155 -23.36 1.40 2.74
N ASP A 156 -24.54 1.59 3.29
CA ASP A 156 -24.73 1.80 4.73
C ASP A 156 -24.30 0.56 5.52
N LEU A 157 -24.60 -0.64 5.00
CA LEU A 157 -24.18 -1.90 5.60
C LEU A 157 -22.66 -2.07 5.52
N LEU A 158 -22.06 -1.75 4.37
CA LEU A 158 -20.59 -1.78 4.21
C LEU A 158 -19.90 -0.80 5.17
N ASN A 159 -20.45 0.38 5.36
CA ASN A 159 -19.93 1.37 6.30
C ASN A 159 -20.11 0.94 7.75
N ALA A 160 -21.20 0.23 8.08
CA ALA A 160 -21.37 -0.36 9.40
C ALA A 160 -20.28 -1.42 9.69
N TYR A 161 -19.91 -2.29 8.72
CA TYR A 161 -18.76 -3.18 8.88
C TYR A 161 -17.44 -2.41 9.01
N ALA A 162 -17.23 -1.40 8.17
CA ALA A 162 -16.00 -0.61 8.16
C ALA A 162 -15.75 0.12 9.48
N ALA A 163 -16.79 0.48 10.21
CA ALA A 163 -16.68 1.13 11.52
C ALA A 163 -16.04 0.23 12.60
N TYR A 164 -16.21 -1.09 12.53
CA TYR A 164 -15.65 -2.03 13.52
C TYR A 164 -14.13 -2.04 13.59
N ILE A 165 -13.44 -1.69 12.51
CA ILE A 165 -11.97 -1.74 12.48
C ILE A 165 -11.29 -0.42 12.86
N VAL A 166 -12.04 0.66 13.06
CA VAL A 166 -11.47 1.94 13.52
C VAL A 166 -11.00 1.80 14.96
N GLY A 167 -9.77 2.24 15.23
CA GLY A 167 -9.12 2.09 16.53
C GLY A 167 -7.98 1.06 16.50
N THR A 168 -7.60 0.60 17.69
CA THR A 168 -6.51 -0.36 17.89
C THR A 168 -7.07 -1.77 18.02
N HIS A 169 -6.77 -2.64 17.05
CA HIS A 169 -7.27 -4.02 17.02
C HIS A 169 -6.17 -5.02 16.66
N ASP A 170 -6.38 -6.27 17.06
CA ASP A 170 -5.61 -7.41 16.59
C ASP A 170 -6.22 -7.93 15.27
N PHE A 171 -5.47 -7.77 14.17
CA PHE A 171 -5.91 -8.15 12.82
C PHE A 171 -5.49 -9.56 12.39
N THR A 172 -5.25 -10.47 13.32
CA THR A 172 -4.87 -11.87 13.02
C THR A 172 -5.84 -12.50 12.01
N THR A 173 -7.15 -12.28 12.16
CA THR A 173 -8.18 -12.79 11.23
C THR A 173 -7.93 -12.34 9.79
N PHE A 174 -7.46 -11.13 9.58
CA PHE A 174 -7.28 -10.56 8.25
C PHE A 174 -5.83 -10.63 7.72
N ALA A 175 -4.89 -11.15 8.51
CA ALA A 175 -3.52 -11.35 8.08
C ALA A 175 -3.38 -12.57 7.17
N ALA A 176 -2.44 -12.53 6.21
CA ALA A 176 -2.06 -13.74 5.48
C ALA A 176 -1.40 -14.75 6.41
N ALA A 177 -1.59 -16.04 6.16
CA ALA A 177 -0.92 -17.10 6.94
C ALA A 177 0.61 -16.98 6.90
N ALA A 178 1.17 -16.45 5.81
CA ALA A 178 2.60 -16.24 5.64
C ALA A 178 3.10 -14.90 6.25
N ASP A 179 2.25 -14.12 6.91
CA ASP A 179 2.66 -12.86 7.54
C ASP A 179 3.58 -13.12 8.73
N GLN A 180 4.80 -12.56 8.68
CA GLN A 180 5.86 -12.76 9.67
C GLN A 180 5.97 -11.62 10.69
N SER A 181 4.95 -10.74 10.77
CA SER A 181 4.97 -9.64 11.75
C SER A 181 4.88 -10.19 13.16
N GLU A 182 5.73 -9.70 14.07
CA GLU A 182 5.74 -10.08 15.50
C GLU A 182 4.41 -9.75 16.18
N SER A 183 3.86 -8.57 15.90
CA SER A 183 2.55 -8.15 16.39
C SER A 183 1.56 -8.05 15.24
N LYS A 184 0.34 -8.53 15.45
CA LYS A 184 -0.79 -8.36 14.54
C LYS A 184 -1.67 -7.15 14.88
N VAL A 185 -1.33 -6.43 15.94
CA VAL A 185 -2.06 -5.22 16.37
C VAL A 185 -1.71 -4.04 15.48
N ARG A 186 -2.76 -3.33 14.99
CA ARG A 186 -2.62 -2.12 14.16
C ARG A 186 -3.60 -1.05 14.63
N ASP A 187 -3.23 0.21 14.40
CA ASP A 187 -4.08 1.36 14.63
C ASP A 187 -4.68 1.79 13.29
N ILE A 188 -5.99 1.70 13.16
CA ILE A 188 -6.74 2.20 12.00
C ILE A 188 -7.37 3.53 12.38
N TYR A 189 -7.04 4.57 11.61
CA TYR A 189 -7.48 5.95 11.87
C TYR A 189 -8.83 6.24 11.21
N THR A 190 -9.01 5.78 9.98
CA THR A 190 -10.26 5.92 9.22
C THR A 190 -10.53 4.67 8.40
N SER A 191 -11.80 4.37 8.19
CA SER A 191 -12.26 3.25 7.37
C SER A 191 -13.68 3.52 6.89
N HIS A 192 -13.87 3.66 5.57
CA HIS A 192 -15.20 3.92 5.02
C HIS A 192 -15.30 3.58 3.53
N PHE A 193 -16.52 3.36 3.09
CA PHE A 193 -16.88 3.24 1.68
C PHE A 193 -17.57 4.52 1.19
N SER A 194 -17.28 4.91 -0.06
CA SER A 194 -17.95 5.99 -0.77
C SER A 194 -18.21 5.59 -2.22
N PHE A 195 -19.12 6.30 -2.89
CA PHE A 195 -19.27 6.19 -4.34
C PHE A 195 -18.51 7.31 -5.02
N GLU A 196 -17.84 6.96 -6.12
CA GLU A 196 -17.14 7.87 -7.00
C GLU A 196 -17.63 7.69 -8.43
N GLU A 197 -17.64 8.76 -9.21
CA GLU A 197 -17.91 8.67 -10.65
C GLU A 197 -16.67 8.17 -11.39
N SER A 198 -16.86 7.15 -12.22
CA SER A 198 -15.78 6.66 -13.07
C SER A 198 -15.66 7.52 -14.33
N GLN A 199 -14.47 8.00 -14.63
CA GLN A 199 -14.20 8.72 -15.88
C GLN A 199 -14.46 7.87 -17.15
N TRP A 200 -14.62 6.54 -16.99
CA TRP A 200 -14.94 5.60 -18.08
C TRP A 200 -16.37 5.06 -17.99
N GLY A 201 -17.27 5.82 -17.33
CA GLY A 201 -18.69 5.52 -17.18
C GLY A 201 -19.02 4.62 -15.99
N GLY A 202 -20.22 4.84 -15.46
CA GLY A 202 -20.74 4.17 -14.27
C GLY A 202 -20.08 4.64 -12.98
N ARG A 203 -20.57 4.12 -11.85
CA ARG A 203 -20.03 4.42 -10.52
C ARG A 203 -18.96 3.41 -10.11
N LEU A 204 -18.05 3.85 -9.29
CA LEU A 204 -17.09 3.04 -8.52
C LEU A 204 -17.53 3.04 -7.07
N LEU A 205 -17.50 1.88 -6.42
CA LEU A 205 -17.52 1.80 -4.98
C LEU A 205 -16.06 1.81 -4.52
N MET A 206 -15.67 2.83 -3.79
CA MET A 206 -14.31 3.03 -3.27
C MET A 206 -14.29 2.79 -1.76
N TYR A 207 -13.42 1.89 -1.32
CA TYR A 207 -13.08 1.74 0.09
C TYR A 207 -11.80 2.51 0.39
N THR A 208 -11.82 3.37 1.40
CA THR A 208 -10.66 4.11 1.90
C THR A 208 -10.34 3.66 3.32
N VAL A 209 -9.06 3.35 3.56
CA VAL A 209 -8.58 3.00 4.89
C VAL A 209 -7.23 3.66 5.16
N GLN A 210 -7.11 4.26 6.35
CA GLN A 210 -5.88 4.87 6.85
C GLN A 210 -5.46 4.24 8.17
N GLY A 211 -4.16 4.01 8.35
CA GLY A 211 -3.64 3.43 9.58
C GLY A 211 -2.12 3.56 9.67
N ASN A 212 -1.58 3.22 10.85
CA ASN A 212 -0.15 3.29 11.11
C ASN A 212 0.66 2.30 10.27
N ALA A 213 0.14 1.11 10.07
CA ALA A 213 0.72 0.03 9.26
C ALA A 213 -0.34 -1.01 8.91
N PHE A 214 -0.03 -1.87 7.94
CA PHE A 214 -0.90 -2.96 7.53
C PHE A 214 -0.11 -4.27 7.45
N LEU A 215 -0.77 -5.38 7.76
CA LEU A 215 -0.25 -6.73 7.62
C LEU A 215 -0.35 -7.20 6.16
N MET A 216 0.37 -8.25 5.83
CA MET A 216 0.27 -8.88 4.52
C MET A 216 -1.18 -9.30 4.25
N HIS A 217 -1.72 -8.92 3.10
CA HIS A 217 -3.11 -9.13 2.64
C HIS A 217 -4.21 -8.46 3.49
N GLN A 218 -3.90 -7.73 4.59
CA GLN A 218 -4.90 -7.23 5.53
C GLN A 218 -6.04 -6.47 4.84
N VAL A 219 -5.73 -5.43 4.06
CA VAL A 219 -6.75 -4.61 3.39
C VAL A 219 -7.63 -5.45 2.47
N ARG A 220 -7.02 -6.30 1.66
CA ARG A 220 -7.74 -7.19 0.73
C ARG A 220 -8.63 -8.20 1.46
N SER A 221 -8.17 -8.75 2.58
CA SER A 221 -8.95 -9.70 3.39
C SER A 221 -10.13 -9.00 4.06
N MET A 222 -9.95 -7.79 4.58
CA MET A 222 -11.04 -6.99 5.15
C MET A 222 -12.09 -6.67 4.09
N VAL A 223 -11.68 -6.10 2.94
CA VAL A 223 -12.59 -5.76 1.85
C VAL A 223 -13.35 -6.99 1.34
N GLY A 224 -12.65 -8.11 1.08
CA GLY A 224 -13.27 -9.33 0.61
C GLY A 224 -14.31 -9.89 1.60
N THR A 225 -14.03 -9.78 2.90
CA THR A 225 -14.97 -10.20 3.96
C THR A 225 -16.19 -9.27 4.00
N MET A 226 -15.99 -7.94 3.95
CA MET A 226 -17.09 -6.96 3.95
C MET A 226 -17.98 -7.11 2.71
N LEU A 227 -17.40 -7.30 1.53
CA LEU A 227 -18.18 -7.52 0.31
C LEU A 227 -18.98 -8.81 0.37
N GLN A 228 -18.40 -9.91 0.86
CA GLN A 228 -19.10 -11.19 1.01
C GLN A 228 -20.26 -11.06 2.00
N LEU A 229 -20.03 -10.54 3.21
CA LEU A 229 -21.09 -10.35 4.20
C LEU A 229 -22.19 -9.41 3.71
N GLY A 230 -21.82 -8.35 2.97
CA GLY A 230 -22.78 -7.42 2.40
C GLY A 230 -23.60 -8.02 1.25
N GLU A 231 -23.05 -8.96 0.46
CA GLU A 231 -23.79 -9.73 -0.55
C GLU A 231 -24.84 -10.65 0.12
N ASP A 232 -24.47 -11.25 1.25
CA ASP A 232 -25.32 -12.15 2.03
C ASP A 232 -26.27 -11.38 2.98
N LEU A 233 -26.19 -10.04 3.05
CA LEU A 233 -26.93 -9.14 3.95
C LEU A 233 -26.79 -9.52 5.43
N GLU A 234 -25.63 -10.01 5.83
CA GLU A 234 -25.33 -10.38 7.21
C GLU A 234 -25.31 -9.13 8.13
N PRO A 235 -25.72 -9.28 9.41
CA PRO A 235 -25.72 -8.14 10.33
C PRO A 235 -24.29 -7.65 10.64
N PRO A 236 -24.12 -6.33 10.94
CA PRO A 236 -22.78 -5.74 11.18
C PRO A 236 -21.99 -6.45 12.28
N GLU A 237 -22.65 -6.97 13.30
CA GLU A 237 -22.04 -7.69 14.42
C GLU A 237 -21.29 -8.95 13.97
N GLU A 238 -21.68 -9.54 12.82
CA GLU A 238 -20.95 -10.71 12.28
C GLU A 238 -19.53 -10.33 11.86
N PHE A 239 -19.33 -9.15 11.28
CA PHE A 239 -17.98 -8.67 10.97
C PHE A 239 -17.16 -8.45 12.26
N GLY A 240 -17.76 -7.84 13.30
CA GLY A 240 -17.14 -7.69 14.62
C GLY A 240 -16.72 -9.03 15.22
N ARG A 241 -17.60 -10.04 15.21
CA ARG A 241 -17.29 -11.39 15.70
C ARG A 241 -16.11 -12.02 14.94
N ARG A 242 -16.02 -11.80 13.62
CA ARG A 242 -14.89 -12.31 12.82
C ARG A 242 -13.58 -11.62 13.17
N LEU A 243 -13.60 -10.29 13.38
CA LEU A 243 -12.42 -9.55 13.83
C LEU A 243 -11.91 -10.07 15.19
N GLU A 244 -12.82 -10.22 16.15
CA GLU A 244 -12.49 -10.65 17.52
C GLU A 244 -12.04 -12.12 17.60
N ALA A 245 -12.45 -12.95 16.65
CA ALA A 245 -12.11 -14.39 16.63
C ALA A 245 -10.59 -14.63 16.53
N ARG A 246 -9.79 -13.69 15.96
CA ARG A 246 -8.35 -13.82 15.73
C ARG A 246 -7.98 -15.13 15.03
N ASP A 247 -8.82 -15.54 14.12
CA ASP A 247 -8.69 -16.77 13.36
C ASP A 247 -8.81 -16.48 11.86
N ARG A 248 -7.73 -16.76 11.11
CA ARG A 248 -7.69 -16.54 9.65
C ARG A 248 -8.80 -17.29 8.90
N PHE A 249 -9.24 -18.41 9.39
CA PHE A 249 -10.32 -19.21 8.77
C PHE A 249 -11.70 -18.55 8.87
N ARG A 250 -11.86 -17.56 9.75
CA ARG A 250 -13.09 -16.77 9.88
C ARG A 250 -13.18 -15.62 8.87
N ALA A 251 -12.10 -15.22 8.25
CA ALA A 251 -12.16 -14.23 7.18
C ALA A 251 -12.80 -14.80 5.92
N GLY A 252 -13.46 -13.95 5.17
CA GLY A 252 -13.94 -14.26 3.83
C GLY A 252 -12.79 -14.40 2.81
N LYS A 253 -13.15 -14.60 1.54
CA LYS A 253 -12.17 -14.63 0.45
C LYS A 253 -11.37 -13.34 0.41
N THR A 254 -10.05 -13.45 0.28
CA THR A 254 -9.19 -12.28 0.03
C THR A 254 -9.56 -11.65 -1.32
N ALA A 255 -9.91 -10.38 -1.32
CA ALA A 255 -10.27 -9.67 -2.53
C ALA A 255 -9.11 -9.63 -3.54
N PRO A 256 -9.37 -9.59 -4.87
CA PRO A 256 -8.34 -9.52 -5.90
C PRO A 256 -7.37 -8.35 -5.67
N PRO A 257 -6.10 -8.46 -6.09
CA PRO A 257 -5.13 -7.37 -5.93
C PRO A 257 -5.44 -6.16 -6.82
N ASP A 258 -6.08 -6.38 -7.96
CA ASP A 258 -6.28 -5.39 -9.02
C ASP A 258 -7.00 -4.11 -8.58
N GLY A 259 -7.87 -4.20 -7.57
CA GLY A 259 -8.58 -3.03 -7.03
C GLY A 259 -7.77 -2.23 -5.99
N LEU A 260 -6.64 -2.75 -5.51
CA LEU A 260 -5.90 -2.15 -4.39
C LEU A 260 -4.80 -1.20 -4.84
N PHE A 261 -4.81 0.00 -4.25
CA PHE A 261 -3.80 1.05 -4.46
C PHE A 261 -3.24 1.54 -3.12
N LEU A 262 -1.92 1.53 -2.97
CA LEU A 262 -1.26 2.35 -1.97
C LEU A 262 -1.36 3.80 -2.45
N TYR A 263 -2.22 4.59 -1.80
CA TYR A 263 -2.62 5.90 -2.31
C TYR A 263 -1.70 7.00 -1.83
N ARG A 264 -1.38 7.03 -0.51
CA ARG A 264 -0.55 8.06 0.11
C ARG A 264 0.15 7.52 1.35
N ILE A 265 1.30 8.12 1.66
CA ILE A 265 2.04 7.87 2.89
C ILE A 265 2.41 9.21 3.49
N ASP A 266 2.04 9.42 4.74
CA ASP A 266 2.35 10.65 5.47
C ASP A 266 3.53 10.43 6.43
N TYR A 267 4.30 11.49 6.61
CA TYR A 267 5.47 11.55 7.49
C TYR A 267 5.32 12.75 8.40
N ASP A 268 5.81 12.64 9.64
CA ASP A 268 6.12 13.84 10.42
C ASP A 268 7.30 14.49 9.71
N ASP A 269 7.06 15.66 9.11
CA ASP A 269 8.12 16.46 8.51
C ASP A 269 8.89 17.13 9.65
N PRO A 270 10.12 16.74 9.94
CA PRO A 270 10.99 17.60 10.71
C PRO A 270 11.36 18.74 9.75
N GLN A 271 10.75 19.92 9.96
CA GLN A 271 11.12 21.16 9.30
C GLN A 271 12.62 21.41 9.41
#